data_fef3ae31cd1c4fcecdff6dd7c6aad353
#
_entry.id   fef3ae31cd1c4fcecdff6dd7c6aad353
#
_cell.length_a   1.000
_cell.length_b   1.000
_cell.length_c   1.000
_cell.angle_alpha   90.00
_cell.angle_beta   90.00
_cell.angle_gamma   90.00
#
_symmetry.space_group_name_H-M   'P 1'
#
loop_
_entity.id
_entity.type
_entity.pdbx_description
1 polymer ?
#
loop_
_entity_poly.entity_id
_entity_poly.type
_entity_poly.pdbx_seq_one_letter_code
_entity_poly.pdbx_strand_id
1 'polypeptide(L)'
;MTDSAETAARLAGVRRIVVHGGLAHVDDIMSCALAYAFGVPHDAPIERRNPKPDELDSTEILVLDVGGVHDPARLDFDHHQRARTDEPKCAFRLFAEWLGVHEEMRLLHPWYTAWNLMDVTGPHLTARKMGTSAEELAGFVSTPLSDWVVRRFADDPVLRQKLAVTFANELALTRKCWREMGPKIVLRTIAGLPVADLTECLTEEISRCSDAWVRQNAPACLLMRDGRGAGYSLLRCNDDPRIDFSRCAGRPYTLFAHPGGFILKTTSRDVDLDRVLFDARSPAEP
;
A
#
# COMPACT_ATOMS: atom_id res chain seq x y z
N MET A 1 -2.77 -3.70 23.36
CA MET A 1 -3.49 -2.98 22.28
C MET A 1 -4.12 -1.78 22.94
N THR A 2 -3.65 -0.58 22.62
CA THR A 2 -4.28 0.67 23.05
C THR A 2 -5.69 0.73 22.45
N ASP A 3 -6.66 1.22 23.21
CA ASP A 3 -8.02 1.46 22.70
C ASP A 3 -7.93 2.45 21.53
N SER A 4 -8.56 2.13 20.41
CA SER A 4 -8.53 2.97 19.21
C SER A 4 -9.10 4.38 19.47
N ALA A 5 -10.02 4.52 20.40
CA ALA A 5 -10.59 5.80 20.80
C ALA A 5 -9.60 6.63 21.64
N GLU A 6 -8.86 5.99 22.55
CA GLU A 6 -7.80 6.65 23.33
C GLU A 6 -6.67 7.15 22.43
N THR A 7 -6.23 6.31 21.50
CA THR A 7 -5.18 6.67 20.52
C THR A 7 -5.61 7.87 19.67
N ALA A 8 -6.84 7.87 19.14
CA ALA A 8 -7.38 8.97 18.36
C ALA A 8 -7.48 10.27 19.20
N ALA A 9 -7.92 10.18 20.45
CA ALA A 9 -8.00 11.33 21.37
C ALA A 9 -6.62 11.93 21.64
N ARG A 10 -5.60 11.09 21.84
CA ARG A 10 -4.22 11.55 22.02
C ARG A 10 -3.68 12.26 20.79
N LEU A 11 -3.91 11.71 19.59
CA LEU A 11 -3.47 12.34 18.34
C LEU A 11 -4.21 13.65 18.06
N ALA A 12 -5.48 13.76 18.42
CA ALA A 12 -6.25 15.00 18.29
C ALA A 12 -5.70 16.14 19.18
N GLY A 13 -4.96 15.83 20.24
CA GLY A 13 -4.27 16.79 21.11
C GLY A 13 -2.90 17.27 20.58
N VAL A 14 -2.39 16.67 19.51
CA VAL A 14 -1.08 17.04 18.95
C VAL A 14 -1.13 18.42 18.30
N ARG A 15 -0.22 19.30 18.73
CA ARG A 15 -0.14 20.68 18.26
C ARG A 15 0.93 20.88 17.19
N ARG A 16 1.90 19.98 17.10
CA ARG A 16 2.94 19.96 16.06
C ARG A 16 3.55 18.59 15.91
N ILE A 17 4.15 18.34 14.75
CA ILE A 17 4.98 17.18 14.46
C ILE A 17 6.42 17.67 14.34
N VAL A 18 7.37 17.03 15.03
CA VAL A 18 8.81 17.24 14.87
C VAL A 18 9.38 16.00 14.19
N VAL A 19 10.09 16.20 13.09
CA VAL A 19 10.73 15.14 12.31
C VAL A 19 12.15 15.53 11.98
N HIS A 20 13.06 14.58 11.71
CA HIS A 20 14.48 14.88 11.56
C HIS A 20 14.77 15.94 10.48
N GLY A 21 15.84 16.73 10.70
CA GLY A 21 16.37 17.70 9.74
C GLY A 21 17.31 17.05 8.70
N GLY A 22 17.86 17.83 7.78
CA GLY A 22 18.79 17.35 6.76
C GLY A 22 18.09 16.74 5.53
N LEU A 23 18.58 15.61 5.01
CA LEU A 23 17.91 14.89 3.92
C LEU A 23 16.61 14.29 4.43
N ALA A 24 15.54 14.46 3.66
CA ALA A 24 14.28 13.80 3.98
C ALA A 24 14.26 12.39 3.37
N HIS A 25 13.58 11.49 4.06
CA HIS A 25 13.31 10.13 3.60
C HIS A 25 11.81 9.92 3.39
N VAL A 26 11.45 8.85 2.73
CA VAL A 26 10.05 8.46 2.58
C VAL A 26 9.43 8.13 3.93
N ASP A 27 10.23 7.62 4.86
CA ASP A 27 9.84 7.35 6.24
C ASP A 27 9.29 8.60 6.95
N ASP A 28 9.98 9.74 6.88
CA ASP A 28 9.52 11.02 7.40
C ASP A 28 8.15 11.42 6.86
N ILE A 29 8.00 11.33 5.52
CA ILE A 29 6.80 11.76 4.83
C ILE A 29 5.62 10.89 5.23
N MET A 30 5.83 9.57 5.21
CA MET A 30 4.77 8.60 5.48
C MET A 30 4.40 8.53 6.94
N SER A 31 5.33 8.76 7.86
CA SER A 31 5.05 8.91 9.29
C SER A 31 4.15 10.13 9.56
N CYS A 32 4.45 11.28 8.95
CA CYS A 32 3.60 12.47 9.04
C CYS A 32 2.23 12.25 8.39
N ALA A 33 2.18 11.57 7.23
CA ALA A 33 0.93 11.25 6.56
C ALA A 33 0.05 10.32 7.42
N LEU A 34 0.66 9.32 8.04
CA LEU A 34 -0.05 8.42 8.92
C LEU A 34 -0.60 9.15 10.16
N ALA A 35 0.17 10.09 10.72
CA ALA A 35 -0.28 10.92 11.83
C ALA A 35 -1.56 11.70 11.50
N TYR A 36 -1.59 12.37 10.35
CA TYR A 36 -2.77 13.09 9.89
C TYR A 36 -3.95 12.15 9.55
N ALA A 37 -3.68 10.99 8.95
CA ALA A 37 -4.71 10.01 8.63
C ALA A 37 -5.39 9.44 9.88
N PHE A 38 -4.73 9.50 11.04
CA PHE A 38 -5.21 8.92 12.30
C PHE A 38 -5.62 9.94 13.36
N GLY A 39 -5.67 11.23 13.02
CA GLY A 39 -6.35 12.21 13.87
C GLY A 39 -5.52 13.40 14.31
N VAL A 40 -4.24 13.51 13.96
CA VAL A 40 -3.50 14.77 14.15
C VAL A 40 -4.20 15.86 13.33
N PRO A 41 -4.47 17.04 13.90
CA PRO A 41 -5.07 18.15 13.16
C PRO A 41 -4.25 18.52 11.92
N HIS A 42 -4.90 18.70 10.77
CA HIS A 42 -4.23 18.98 9.50
C HIS A 42 -3.51 20.34 9.48
N ASP A 43 -3.78 21.22 10.43
CA ASP A 43 -3.11 22.50 10.63
C ASP A 43 -1.94 22.41 11.64
N ALA A 44 -1.74 21.29 12.32
CA ALA A 44 -0.57 21.06 13.15
C ALA A 44 0.70 21.07 12.26
N PRO A 45 1.65 22.00 12.48
CA PRO A 45 2.80 22.18 11.60
C PRO A 45 3.77 20.99 11.70
N ILE A 46 4.46 20.70 10.58
CA ILE A 46 5.59 19.77 10.54
C ILE A 46 6.88 20.60 10.59
N GLU A 47 7.65 20.43 11.65
CA GLU A 47 8.95 21.10 11.86
C GLU A 47 10.08 20.08 11.66
N ARG A 48 11.01 20.37 10.75
CA ARG A 48 12.18 19.52 10.48
C ARG A 48 13.39 20.04 11.23
N ARG A 49 13.69 19.41 12.36
CA ARG A 49 14.80 19.76 13.27
C ARG A 49 14.95 18.69 14.35
N ASN A 50 16.01 18.80 15.15
CA ASN A 50 16.07 18.05 16.40
C ASN A 50 15.02 18.54 17.40
N PRO A 51 14.38 17.65 18.17
CA PRO A 51 13.50 18.03 19.27
C PRO A 51 14.31 18.69 20.40
N LYS A 52 13.67 19.57 21.15
CA LYS A 52 14.19 20.07 22.41
C LYS A 52 13.95 19.04 23.51
N PRO A 53 14.74 19.03 24.61
CA PRO A 53 14.53 18.08 25.70
C PRO A 53 13.11 18.08 26.30
N ASP A 54 12.50 19.26 26.45
CA ASP A 54 11.14 19.45 26.95
C ASP A 54 10.07 18.94 25.97
N GLU A 55 10.39 18.85 24.70
CA GLU A 55 9.49 18.31 23.67
C GLU A 55 9.40 16.77 23.72
N LEU A 56 10.49 16.09 24.11
CA LEU A 56 10.50 14.64 24.34
C LEU A 56 9.71 14.22 25.59
N ASP A 57 9.44 15.18 26.49
CA ASP A 57 8.59 14.95 27.67
C ASP A 57 7.12 15.34 27.43
N SER A 58 6.79 15.84 26.26
CA SER A 58 5.46 16.34 25.92
C SER A 58 4.52 15.23 25.42
N THR A 59 3.24 15.34 25.70
CA THR A 59 2.17 14.53 25.11
C THR A 59 1.37 15.27 24.02
N GLU A 60 1.78 16.51 23.71
CA GLU A 60 1.15 17.37 22.70
C GLU A 60 2.05 17.57 21.45
N ILE A 61 3.25 16.99 21.47
CA ILE A 61 4.21 17.03 20.37
C ILE A 61 4.49 15.60 19.93
N LEU A 62 4.25 15.32 18.65
CA LEU A 62 4.59 14.04 18.04
C LEU A 62 6.00 14.13 17.46
N VAL A 63 6.92 13.31 17.97
CA VAL A 63 8.30 13.24 17.50
C VAL A 63 8.50 11.97 16.70
N LEU A 64 8.95 12.10 15.44
CA LEU A 64 9.08 11.03 14.48
C LEU A 64 10.50 11.00 13.90
N ASP A 65 11.14 9.84 13.91
CA ASP A 65 12.44 9.59 13.27
C ASP A 65 13.59 10.48 13.77
N VAL A 66 13.51 10.95 15.01
CA VAL A 66 14.52 11.83 15.62
C VAL A 66 14.41 11.81 17.15
N GLY A 67 15.49 12.14 17.83
CA GLY A 67 15.51 12.30 19.29
C GLY A 67 16.11 11.13 20.05
N GLY A 68 16.36 10.00 19.41
CA GLY A 68 16.96 8.81 20.03
C GLY A 68 16.06 8.10 21.05
N VAL A 69 14.74 8.35 21.03
CA VAL A 69 13.78 7.83 22.00
C VAL A 69 12.64 7.12 21.29
N HIS A 70 12.25 5.96 21.84
CA HIS A 70 11.00 5.28 21.48
C HIS A 70 10.15 5.15 22.74
N ASP A 71 9.29 6.12 22.96
CA ASP A 71 8.33 6.14 24.08
C ASP A 71 6.93 6.54 23.58
N PRO A 72 6.11 5.56 23.18
CA PRO A 72 4.74 5.82 22.73
C PRO A 72 3.85 6.54 23.75
N ALA A 73 4.19 6.48 25.05
CA ALA A 73 3.44 7.20 26.08
C ALA A 73 3.65 8.72 25.96
N ARG A 74 4.74 9.15 25.35
CA ARG A 74 5.08 10.55 25.10
C ARG A 74 4.99 10.96 23.63
N LEU A 75 4.52 10.06 22.77
CA LEU A 75 4.43 10.24 21.32
C LEU A 75 5.79 10.35 20.62
N ASP A 76 6.82 9.64 21.14
CA ASP A 76 8.17 9.59 20.57
C ASP A 76 8.39 8.28 19.84
N PHE A 77 8.72 8.34 18.55
CA PHE A 77 8.92 7.19 17.67
C PHE A 77 10.20 7.35 16.87
N ASP A 78 11.33 7.02 17.49
CA ASP A 78 12.63 6.97 16.84
C ASP A 78 13.19 5.54 16.84
N HIS A 79 13.98 5.18 15.85
CA HIS A 79 14.57 3.87 15.69
C HIS A 79 16.11 3.88 15.72
N HIS A 80 16.77 5.04 15.67
CA HIS A 80 18.21 5.17 15.56
C HIS A 80 19.01 4.58 16.75
N GLN A 81 18.40 4.49 17.94
CA GLN A 81 18.98 3.87 19.14
C GLN A 81 18.91 2.35 19.14
N ARG A 82 18.21 1.72 18.18
CA ARG A 82 18.03 0.27 18.13
C ARG A 82 19.33 -0.44 17.68
N ALA A 83 19.54 -1.65 18.20
CA ALA A 83 20.68 -2.45 17.78
C ALA A 83 20.49 -2.99 16.35
N ARG A 84 21.59 -3.12 15.60
CA ARG A 84 21.57 -3.68 14.22
C ARG A 84 21.10 -5.14 14.15
N THR A 85 21.10 -5.83 15.28
CA THR A 85 20.62 -7.21 15.42
C THR A 85 19.10 -7.30 15.65
N ASP A 86 18.47 -6.17 15.98
CA ASP A 86 17.04 -6.13 16.18
C ASP A 86 16.29 -6.31 14.87
N GLU A 87 15.02 -6.67 14.97
CA GLU A 87 14.13 -6.65 13.82
C GLU A 87 14.08 -5.24 13.21
N PRO A 88 14.31 -5.08 11.89
CA PRO A 88 14.31 -3.77 11.26
C PRO A 88 12.96 -3.07 11.39
N LYS A 89 12.94 -1.93 12.07
CA LYS A 89 11.75 -1.09 12.27
C LYS A 89 12.14 0.37 12.14
N CYS A 90 11.73 1.02 11.06
CA CYS A 90 11.83 2.46 10.89
C CYS A 90 10.74 3.19 11.71
N ALA A 91 10.82 4.50 11.83
CA ALA A 91 9.87 5.28 12.62
C ALA A 91 8.43 5.11 12.14
N PHE A 92 8.21 5.07 10.82
CA PHE A 92 6.90 4.79 10.23
C PHE A 92 6.33 3.44 10.68
N ARG A 93 7.15 2.39 10.72
CA ARG A 93 6.72 1.07 11.19
C ARG A 93 6.40 1.07 12.69
N LEU A 94 7.26 1.66 13.52
CA LEU A 94 7.02 1.78 14.96
C LEU A 94 5.70 2.50 15.25
N PHE A 95 5.44 3.57 14.53
CA PHE A 95 4.21 4.33 14.64
C PHE A 95 2.99 3.54 14.16
N ALA A 96 3.09 2.83 13.02
CA ALA A 96 2.02 1.97 12.52
C ALA A 96 1.71 0.79 13.46
N GLU A 97 2.71 0.22 14.14
CA GLU A 97 2.52 -0.82 15.16
C GLU A 97 1.78 -0.27 16.38
N TRP A 98 2.14 0.92 16.83
CA TRP A 98 1.43 1.57 17.95
C TRP A 98 -0.03 1.88 17.60
N LEU A 99 -0.31 2.31 16.37
CA LEU A 99 -1.65 2.51 15.85
C LEU A 99 -2.43 1.21 15.64
N GLY A 100 -1.78 0.05 15.72
CA GLY A 100 -2.40 -1.26 15.45
C GLY A 100 -2.71 -1.52 13.97
N VAL A 101 -2.05 -0.81 13.04
CA VAL A 101 -2.32 -0.89 11.60
C VAL A 101 -1.16 -1.43 10.77
N HIS A 102 -0.09 -1.89 11.40
CA HIS A 102 1.10 -2.42 10.72
C HIS A 102 0.77 -3.49 9.66
N GLU A 103 -0.02 -4.50 10.02
CA GLU A 103 -0.38 -5.59 9.10
C GLU A 103 -1.29 -5.10 7.96
N GLU A 104 -2.21 -4.17 8.24
CA GLU A 104 -3.04 -3.54 7.23
C GLU A 104 -2.17 -2.74 6.24
N MET A 105 -1.21 -1.95 6.73
CA MET A 105 -0.28 -1.19 5.89
C MET A 105 0.58 -2.11 5.02
N ARG A 106 1.09 -3.21 5.58
CA ARG A 106 1.87 -4.22 4.86
C ARG A 106 1.06 -4.89 3.75
N LEU A 107 -0.21 -5.16 4.00
CA LEU A 107 -1.12 -5.78 3.04
C LEU A 107 -1.49 -4.82 1.92
N LEU A 108 -1.90 -3.59 2.25
CA LEU A 108 -2.44 -2.63 1.30
C LEU A 108 -1.37 -1.92 0.48
N HIS A 109 -0.15 -1.81 1.01
CA HIS A 109 0.93 -1.02 0.42
C HIS A 109 2.18 -1.87 0.15
N PRO A 110 2.37 -2.40 -1.05
CA PRO A 110 3.53 -3.25 -1.40
C PRO A 110 4.89 -2.60 -1.13
N TRP A 111 4.98 -1.27 -1.26
CA TRP A 111 6.19 -0.49 -0.99
C TRP A 111 6.59 -0.43 0.49
N TYR A 112 5.66 -0.66 1.41
CA TYR A 112 5.86 -0.50 2.86
C TYR A 112 7.05 -1.31 3.41
N THR A 113 7.13 -2.60 3.05
CA THR A 113 8.21 -3.47 3.51
C THR A 113 9.56 -3.04 2.94
N ALA A 114 9.61 -2.67 1.66
CA ALA A 114 10.84 -2.24 1.01
C ALA A 114 11.40 -0.95 1.66
N TRP A 115 10.54 0.04 1.88
CA TRP A 115 10.96 1.29 2.52
C TRP A 115 11.38 1.11 3.96
N ASN A 116 10.64 0.32 4.76
CA ASN A 116 11.08 -0.02 6.12
C ASN A 116 12.48 -0.68 6.15
N LEU A 117 12.75 -1.61 5.23
CA LEU A 117 14.06 -2.24 5.15
C LEU A 117 15.14 -1.27 4.67
N MET A 118 14.84 -0.44 3.66
CA MET A 118 15.80 0.51 3.11
C MET A 118 16.27 1.52 4.13
N ASP A 119 15.35 2.06 4.89
CA ASP A 119 15.65 3.05 5.91
C ASP A 119 16.58 2.46 7.00
N VAL A 120 16.28 1.27 7.50
CA VAL A 120 17.03 0.66 8.60
C VAL A 120 18.32 -0.05 8.14
N THR A 121 18.31 -0.68 6.95
CA THR A 121 19.42 -1.57 6.55
C THR A 121 20.19 -1.10 5.32
N GLY A 122 19.74 -0.05 4.68
CA GLY A 122 20.31 0.50 3.44
C GLY A 122 20.02 -0.36 2.20
N PRO A 123 20.30 0.15 0.98
CA PRO A 123 19.83 -0.44 -0.27
C PRO A 123 20.41 -1.84 -0.55
N HIS A 124 21.68 -2.06 -0.28
CA HIS A 124 22.35 -3.34 -0.61
C HIS A 124 21.83 -4.53 0.20
N LEU A 125 21.58 -4.34 1.50
CA LEU A 125 21.06 -5.42 2.34
C LEU A 125 19.56 -5.62 2.08
N THR A 126 18.82 -4.54 1.84
CA THR A 126 17.42 -4.61 1.43
C THR A 126 17.25 -5.41 0.14
N ALA A 127 18.03 -5.10 -0.89
CA ALA A 127 17.99 -5.82 -2.17
C ALA A 127 18.22 -7.33 -1.97
N ARG A 128 19.25 -7.71 -1.19
CA ARG A 128 19.52 -9.12 -0.87
C ARG A 128 18.33 -9.79 -0.15
N LYS A 129 17.72 -9.11 0.82
CA LYS A 129 16.55 -9.64 1.55
C LYS A 129 15.31 -9.78 0.65
N MET A 130 15.20 -8.95 -0.38
CA MET A 130 14.10 -8.97 -1.35
C MET A 130 14.37 -9.88 -2.55
N GLY A 131 15.56 -10.48 -2.66
CA GLY A 131 15.91 -11.36 -3.78
C GLY A 131 16.14 -10.62 -5.11
N THR A 132 16.54 -9.35 -5.05
CA THR A 132 16.82 -8.48 -6.22
C THR A 132 18.24 -7.88 -6.13
N SER A 133 18.66 -7.13 -7.15
CA SER A 133 19.90 -6.35 -7.11
C SER A 133 19.67 -4.96 -6.51
N ALA A 134 20.75 -4.33 -6.00
CA ALA A 134 20.65 -2.94 -5.52
C ALA A 134 20.32 -1.95 -6.64
N GLU A 135 20.73 -2.23 -7.88
CA GLU A 135 20.42 -1.41 -9.06
C GLU A 135 18.94 -1.51 -9.43
N GLU A 136 18.36 -2.72 -9.48
CA GLU A 136 16.94 -2.92 -9.72
C GLU A 136 16.10 -2.26 -8.63
N LEU A 137 16.47 -2.44 -7.36
CA LEU A 137 15.78 -1.78 -6.25
C LEU A 137 15.82 -0.26 -6.39
N ALA A 138 16.98 0.33 -6.72
CA ALA A 138 17.11 1.77 -6.95
C ALA A 138 16.21 2.26 -8.07
N GLY A 139 16.09 1.50 -9.17
CA GLY A 139 15.21 1.83 -10.28
C GLY A 139 13.71 1.89 -9.90
N PHE A 140 13.30 1.15 -8.89
CA PHE A 140 11.91 1.17 -8.39
C PHE A 140 11.66 2.27 -7.34
N VAL A 141 12.64 2.55 -6.49
CA VAL A 141 12.42 3.45 -5.32
C VAL A 141 12.88 4.88 -5.58
N SER A 142 13.89 5.09 -6.43
CA SER A 142 14.41 6.42 -6.77
C SER A 142 13.97 6.80 -8.18
N THR A 143 12.77 7.35 -8.29
CA THR A 143 12.23 7.90 -9.53
C THR A 143 12.31 9.43 -9.51
N PRO A 144 12.28 10.13 -10.65
CA PRO A 144 12.24 11.60 -10.68
C PRO A 144 11.08 12.18 -9.84
N LEU A 145 9.96 11.45 -9.75
CA LEU A 145 8.82 11.88 -8.94
C LEU A 145 9.09 11.71 -7.44
N SER A 146 9.61 10.55 -7.01
CA SER A 146 9.93 10.31 -5.60
C SER A 146 11.01 11.28 -5.12
N ASP A 147 12.05 11.51 -5.91
CA ASP A 147 13.12 12.47 -5.59
C ASP A 147 12.57 13.90 -5.47
N TRP A 148 11.67 14.28 -6.37
CA TRP A 148 11.01 15.59 -6.30
C TRP A 148 10.18 15.73 -5.02
N VAL A 149 9.37 14.72 -4.67
CA VAL A 149 8.54 14.72 -3.45
C VAL A 149 9.41 14.87 -2.20
N VAL A 150 10.47 14.06 -2.10
CA VAL A 150 11.39 14.08 -0.95
C VAL A 150 12.07 15.45 -0.81
N ARG A 151 12.60 16.02 -1.90
CA ARG A 151 13.23 17.36 -1.87
C ARG A 151 12.23 18.44 -1.47
N ARG A 152 11.00 18.42 -2.01
CA ARG A 152 9.98 19.43 -1.67
C ARG A 152 9.50 19.29 -0.23
N PHE A 153 9.39 18.08 0.27
CA PHE A 153 9.13 17.87 1.69
C PHE A 153 10.26 18.42 2.57
N ALA A 154 11.52 18.29 2.14
CA ALA A 154 12.67 18.83 2.86
C ALA A 154 12.66 20.36 2.90
N ASP A 155 12.51 21.01 1.75
CA ASP A 155 12.90 22.41 1.54
C ASP A 155 11.73 23.40 1.65
N ASP A 156 10.47 22.95 1.43
CA ASP A 156 9.30 23.81 1.34
C ASP A 156 8.29 23.50 2.47
N PRO A 157 8.20 24.31 3.54
CA PRO A 157 7.29 24.04 4.66
C PRO A 157 5.81 23.99 4.26
N VAL A 158 5.39 24.82 3.29
CA VAL A 158 4.00 24.83 2.82
C VAL A 158 3.67 23.58 2.02
N LEU A 159 4.58 23.19 1.12
CA LEU A 159 4.37 21.99 0.31
C LEU A 159 4.55 20.72 1.14
N ARG A 160 5.44 20.72 2.12
CA ARG A 160 5.57 19.64 3.12
C ARG A 160 4.25 19.29 3.75
N GLN A 161 3.56 20.27 4.29
CA GLN A 161 2.23 20.09 4.89
C GLN A 161 1.24 19.52 3.91
N LYS A 162 1.16 20.12 2.71
CA LYS A 162 0.24 19.67 1.65
C LYS A 162 0.53 18.24 1.19
N LEU A 163 1.79 17.87 1.04
CA LEU A 163 2.18 16.51 0.65
C LEU A 163 1.74 15.50 1.72
N ALA A 164 2.06 15.75 3.00
CA ALA A 164 1.68 14.87 4.09
C ALA A 164 0.15 14.71 4.19
N VAL A 165 -0.63 15.79 4.08
CA VAL A 165 -2.10 15.72 4.06
C VAL A 165 -2.62 14.99 2.82
N THR A 166 -2.00 15.19 1.65
CA THR A 166 -2.40 14.46 0.43
C THR A 166 -2.19 12.95 0.60
N PHE A 167 -1.03 12.54 1.08
CA PHE A 167 -0.77 11.13 1.35
C PHE A 167 -1.67 10.58 2.47
N ALA A 168 -1.99 11.37 3.49
CA ALA A 168 -2.94 10.98 4.54
C ALA A 168 -4.33 10.64 3.95
N ASN A 169 -4.83 11.48 3.05
CA ASN A 169 -6.09 11.25 2.36
C ASN A 169 -6.05 9.98 1.50
N GLU A 170 -4.93 9.72 0.80
CA GLU A 170 -4.75 8.50 0.02
C GLU A 170 -4.73 7.23 0.90
N LEU A 171 -4.04 7.28 2.04
CA LEU A 171 -4.04 6.18 3.01
C LEU A 171 -5.46 5.92 3.55
N ALA A 172 -6.16 6.96 3.96
CA ALA A 172 -7.51 6.87 4.49
C ALA A 172 -8.50 6.33 3.43
N LEU A 173 -8.40 6.80 2.19
CA LEU A 173 -9.23 6.34 1.08
C LEU A 173 -8.97 4.87 0.72
N THR A 174 -7.70 4.44 0.67
CA THR A 174 -7.36 3.03 0.42
C THR A 174 -7.93 2.12 1.51
N ARG A 175 -7.83 2.52 2.77
CA ARG A 175 -8.42 1.76 3.90
C ARG A 175 -9.95 1.71 3.83
N LYS A 176 -10.59 2.80 3.43
CA LYS A 176 -12.04 2.84 3.19
C LYS A 176 -12.41 1.85 2.08
N CYS A 177 -11.75 1.95 0.92
CA CYS A 177 -11.98 1.04 -0.22
C CYS A 177 -11.80 -0.43 0.18
N TRP A 178 -10.78 -0.74 0.95
CA TRP A 178 -10.53 -2.10 1.43
C TRP A 178 -11.70 -2.66 2.25
N ARG A 179 -12.22 -1.87 3.19
CA ARG A 179 -13.35 -2.27 4.04
C ARG A 179 -14.65 -2.43 3.26
N GLU A 180 -14.87 -1.58 2.25
CA GLU A 180 -16.09 -1.57 1.43
C GLU A 180 -16.06 -2.64 0.34
N MET A 181 -14.88 -2.97 -0.21
CA MET A 181 -14.71 -3.95 -1.28
C MET A 181 -14.91 -5.39 -0.81
N GLY A 182 -14.27 -5.76 0.31
CA GLY A 182 -14.25 -7.14 0.78
C GLY A 182 -15.61 -7.83 0.86
N PRO A 183 -16.63 -7.23 1.47
CA PRO A 183 -17.98 -7.81 1.56
C PRO A 183 -18.70 -7.97 0.21
N LYS A 184 -18.27 -7.29 -0.84
CA LYS A 184 -18.88 -7.36 -2.19
C LYS A 184 -18.30 -8.47 -3.05
N ILE A 185 -17.12 -9.00 -2.68
CA ILE A 185 -16.44 -10.03 -3.48
C ILE A 185 -17.04 -11.38 -3.21
N VAL A 186 -17.39 -12.09 -4.27
CA VAL A 186 -17.91 -13.46 -4.22
C VAL A 186 -16.89 -14.41 -4.83
N LEU A 187 -16.38 -15.34 -4.05
CA LEU A 187 -15.58 -16.45 -4.58
C LEU A 187 -16.49 -17.49 -5.20
N ARG A 188 -16.26 -17.78 -6.47
CA ARG A 188 -17.00 -18.79 -7.25
C ARG A 188 -16.03 -19.82 -7.82
N THR A 189 -16.51 -21.04 -8.03
CA THR A 189 -15.82 -22.02 -8.87
C THR A 189 -16.47 -22.02 -10.24
N ILE A 190 -15.74 -21.62 -11.28
CA ILE A 190 -16.21 -21.57 -12.67
C ILE A 190 -15.24 -22.41 -13.51
N ALA A 191 -15.76 -23.36 -14.27
CA ALA A 191 -14.94 -24.34 -15.00
C ALA A 191 -13.85 -25.01 -14.12
N GLY A 192 -14.11 -25.24 -12.82
CA GLY A 192 -13.16 -25.81 -11.87
C GLY A 192 -12.03 -24.87 -11.41
N LEU A 193 -12.10 -23.57 -11.69
CA LEU A 193 -11.13 -22.57 -11.29
C LEU A 193 -11.72 -21.65 -10.21
N PRO A 194 -10.95 -21.26 -9.17
CA PRO A 194 -11.39 -20.27 -8.19
C PRO A 194 -11.37 -18.88 -8.82
N VAL A 195 -12.53 -18.28 -8.97
CA VAL A 195 -12.74 -16.97 -9.57
C VAL A 195 -13.27 -16.02 -8.51
N ALA A 196 -12.63 -14.85 -8.37
CA ALA A 196 -13.15 -13.78 -7.56
C ALA A 196 -14.04 -12.87 -8.42
N ASP A 197 -15.32 -12.83 -8.10
CA ASP A 197 -16.30 -11.97 -8.74
C ASP A 197 -16.34 -10.61 -8.04
N LEU A 198 -15.82 -9.58 -8.72
CA LEU A 198 -15.76 -8.18 -8.28
C LEU A 198 -16.78 -7.31 -9.04
N THR A 199 -17.77 -7.90 -9.69
CA THR A 199 -18.73 -7.14 -10.55
C THR A 199 -19.57 -6.13 -9.77
N GLU A 200 -19.71 -6.28 -8.44
CA GLU A 200 -20.39 -5.36 -7.56
C GLU A 200 -19.45 -4.32 -6.90
N CYS A 201 -18.15 -4.44 -7.12
CA CYS A 201 -17.17 -3.48 -6.61
C CYS A 201 -17.08 -2.25 -7.52
N LEU A 202 -16.77 -1.10 -6.91
CA LEU A 202 -16.49 0.13 -7.65
C LEU A 202 -15.09 0.07 -8.30
N THR A 203 -14.92 0.76 -9.42
CA THR A 203 -13.62 0.84 -10.12
C THR A 203 -12.51 1.35 -9.20
N GLU A 204 -12.80 2.31 -8.34
CA GLU A 204 -11.84 2.86 -7.37
C GLU A 204 -11.42 1.82 -6.32
N GLU A 205 -12.37 1.03 -5.81
CA GLU A 205 -12.10 -0.05 -4.86
C GLU A 205 -11.18 -1.09 -5.50
N ILE A 206 -11.50 -1.51 -6.74
CA ILE A 206 -10.72 -2.50 -7.50
C ILE A 206 -9.30 -1.97 -7.74
N SER A 207 -9.16 -0.74 -8.24
CA SER A 207 -7.85 -0.18 -8.58
C SER A 207 -6.91 -0.02 -7.38
N ARG A 208 -7.46 0.16 -6.18
CA ARG A 208 -6.68 0.35 -4.95
C ARG A 208 -6.39 -0.95 -4.19
N CYS A 209 -7.32 -1.91 -4.25
CA CYS A 209 -7.33 -3.00 -3.27
C CYS A 209 -7.32 -4.41 -3.89
N SER A 210 -7.55 -4.58 -5.20
CA SER A 210 -7.62 -5.89 -5.81
C SER A 210 -6.34 -6.72 -5.65
N ASP A 211 -5.16 -6.09 -5.79
CA ASP A 211 -3.89 -6.78 -5.61
C ASP A 211 -3.68 -7.26 -4.17
N ALA A 212 -4.07 -6.45 -3.18
CA ALA A 212 -4.03 -6.85 -1.78
C ALA A 212 -4.95 -8.05 -1.53
N TRP A 213 -6.15 -8.02 -2.11
CA TRP A 213 -7.11 -9.10 -2.00
C TRP A 213 -6.63 -10.39 -2.67
N VAL A 214 -6.03 -10.29 -3.87
CA VAL A 214 -5.42 -11.42 -4.58
C VAL A 214 -4.28 -12.04 -3.77
N ARG A 215 -3.40 -11.24 -3.19
CA ARG A 215 -2.31 -11.76 -2.33
C ARG A 215 -2.83 -12.54 -1.11
N GLN A 216 -3.97 -12.12 -0.56
CA GLN A 216 -4.55 -12.76 0.62
C GLN A 216 -5.36 -14.03 0.29
N ASN A 217 -6.03 -14.08 -0.86
CA ASN A 217 -7.03 -15.09 -1.16
C ASN A 217 -6.65 -16.02 -2.34
N ALA A 218 -5.59 -15.69 -3.08
CA ALA A 218 -5.04 -16.49 -4.19
C ALA A 218 -6.06 -17.04 -5.18
N PRO A 219 -6.99 -16.24 -5.75
CA PRO A 219 -7.85 -16.69 -6.81
C PRO A 219 -7.04 -16.97 -8.08
N ALA A 220 -7.55 -17.81 -8.98
CA ALA A 220 -6.95 -18.01 -10.29
C ALA A 220 -7.25 -16.84 -11.24
N CYS A 221 -8.42 -16.22 -11.08
CA CYS A 221 -8.89 -15.14 -11.95
C CYS A 221 -9.75 -14.13 -11.19
N LEU A 222 -9.65 -12.84 -11.57
CA LEU A 222 -10.63 -11.81 -11.23
C LEU A 222 -11.64 -11.67 -12.37
N LEU A 223 -12.91 -11.55 -12.02
CA LEU A 223 -14.01 -11.19 -12.91
C LEU A 223 -14.51 -9.80 -12.54
N MET A 224 -14.46 -8.85 -13.47
CA MET A 224 -14.84 -7.46 -13.25
C MET A 224 -15.73 -6.97 -14.38
N ARG A 225 -16.51 -5.91 -14.14
CA ARG A 225 -17.16 -5.16 -15.25
C ARG A 225 -16.07 -4.47 -16.07
N ASP A 226 -16.14 -4.54 -17.41
CA ASP A 226 -15.23 -3.74 -18.23
C ASP A 226 -15.59 -2.25 -18.11
N GLY A 227 -14.66 -1.45 -17.59
CA GLY A 227 -14.86 0.01 -17.41
C GLY A 227 -14.96 0.79 -18.72
N ARG A 228 -14.63 0.19 -19.88
CA ARG A 228 -14.64 0.82 -21.20
C ARG A 228 -15.60 0.17 -22.18
N GLY A 229 -16.26 -0.92 -21.80
CA GLY A 229 -17.14 -1.70 -22.66
C GLY A 229 -18.37 -2.25 -21.94
N ALA A 230 -19.23 -2.94 -22.71
CA ALA A 230 -20.47 -3.53 -22.18
C ALA A 230 -20.24 -4.88 -21.50
N GLY A 231 -19.07 -5.48 -21.65
CA GLY A 231 -18.75 -6.84 -21.23
C GLY A 231 -18.10 -6.94 -19.84
N TYR A 232 -17.42 -8.08 -19.65
CA TYR A 232 -16.56 -8.33 -18.52
C TYR A 232 -15.09 -8.14 -18.89
N SER A 233 -14.27 -7.85 -17.88
CA SER A 233 -12.83 -7.97 -17.91
C SER A 233 -12.43 -9.12 -16.98
N LEU A 234 -11.69 -10.10 -17.49
CA LEU A 234 -11.13 -11.21 -16.73
C LEU A 234 -9.62 -11.02 -16.67
N LEU A 235 -9.04 -11.13 -15.47
CA LEU A 235 -7.62 -10.95 -15.22
C LEU A 235 -7.06 -12.19 -14.54
N ARG A 236 -6.05 -12.82 -15.15
CA ARG A 236 -5.30 -13.93 -14.55
C ARG A 236 -4.52 -13.44 -13.33
N CYS A 237 -4.60 -14.14 -12.21
CA CYS A 237 -3.91 -13.79 -10.97
C CYS A 237 -2.62 -14.60 -10.83
N ASN A 238 -1.57 -13.95 -10.32
CA ASN A 238 -0.29 -14.58 -9.94
C ASN A 238 0.30 -15.50 -11.03
N ASP A 239 0.12 -15.15 -12.30
CA ASP A 239 0.52 -15.96 -13.44
C ASP A 239 0.03 -17.42 -13.34
N ASP A 240 -1.18 -17.64 -12.85
CA ASP A 240 -1.76 -18.97 -12.68
C ASP A 240 -1.63 -19.79 -13.98
N PRO A 241 -0.84 -20.88 -13.98
CA PRO A 241 -0.51 -21.63 -15.20
C PRO A 241 -1.71 -22.33 -15.81
N ARG A 242 -2.82 -22.44 -15.08
CA ARG A 242 -4.05 -23.07 -15.55
C ARG A 242 -4.83 -22.19 -16.52
N ILE A 243 -4.50 -20.88 -16.64
CA ILE A 243 -5.23 -19.91 -17.44
C ILE A 243 -4.32 -19.24 -18.47
N ASP A 244 -4.75 -19.27 -19.73
CA ASP A 244 -4.16 -18.53 -20.84
C ASP A 244 -5.28 -17.91 -21.69
N PHE A 245 -5.58 -16.65 -21.48
CA PHE A 245 -6.62 -15.95 -22.22
C PHE A 245 -6.28 -15.69 -23.69
N SER A 246 -5.03 -15.84 -24.13
CA SER A 246 -4.69 -15.74 -25.55
C SER A 246 -5.41 -16.78 -26.41
N ARG A 247 -5.75 -17.93 -25.82
CA ARG A 247 -6.51 -19.02 -26.45
C ARG A 247 -7.95 -18.64 -26.79
N CYS A 248 -8.47 -17.59 -26.19
CA CYS A 248 -9.81 -17.06 -26.46
C CYS A 248 -9.82 -16.08 -27.63
N ALA A 249 -8.67 -15.78 -28.26
CA ALA A 249 -8.61 -14.86 -29.38
C ALA A 249 -9.47 -15.37 -30.56
N GLY A 250 -10.26 -14.44 -31.15
CA GLY A 250 -11.14 -14.76 -32.27
C GLY A 250 -12.44 -15.52 -31.92
N ARG A 251 -12.71 -15.80 -30.63
CA ARG A 251 -13.98 -16.37 -30.22
C ARG A 251 -15.10 -15.32 -30.31
N PRO A 252 -16.36 -15.71 -30.61
CA PRO A 252 -17.48 -14.77 -30.77
C PRO A 252 -17.75 -13.87 -29.54
N TYR A 253 -17.45 -14.37 -28.34
CA TYR A 253 -17.61 -13.63 -27.10
C TYR A 253 -16.41 -12.73 -26.76
N THR A 254 -15.31 -12.78 -27.53
CA THR A 254 -14.08 -12.05 -27.25
C THR A 254 -14.09 -10.70 -27.91
N LEU A 255 -14.04 -9.63 -27.11
CA LEU A 255 -13.76 -8.27 -27.58
C LEU A 255 -12.25 -8.05 -27.70
N PHE A 256 -11.48 -8.53 -26.72
CA PHE A 256 -10.04 -8.41 -26.68
C PHE A 256 -9.43 -9.55 -25.84
N ALA A 257 -8.38 -10.16 -26.34
CA ALA A 257 -7.55 -11.11 -25.61
C ALA A 257 -6.09 -10.68 -25.75
N HIS A 258 -5.42 -10.44 -24.61
CA HIS A 258 -4.01 -10.01 -24.64
C HIS A 258 -3.13 -11.18 -25.10
N PRO A 259 -2.15 -10.96 -26.02
CA PRO A 259 -1.26 -12.03 -26.49
C PRO A 259 -0.47 -12.73 -25.38
N GLY A 260 -0.14 -12.03 -24.29
CA GLY A 260 0.48 -12.62 -23.09
C GLY A 260 -0.47 -13.42 -22.20
N GLY A 261 -1.73 -13.61 -22.58
CA GLY A 261 -2.67 -14.51 -21.91
C GLY A 261 -3.17 -14.06 -20.52
N PHE A 262 -2.86 -12.85 -20.07
CA PHE A 262 -3.20 -12.42 -18.72
C PHE A 262 -4.52 -11.67 -18.59
N ILE A 263 -5.10 -11.14 -19.69
CA ILE A 263 -6.36 -10.40 -19.68
C ILE A 263 -7.25 -10.78 -20.88
N LEU A 264 -8.55 -10.93 -20.60
CA LEU A 264 -9.60 -11.09 -21.59
C LEU A 264 -10.69 -10.06 -21.34
N LYS A 265 -11.24 -9.49 -22.43
CA LYS A 265 -12.46 -8.69 -22.39
C LYS A 265 -13.54 -9.34 -23.24
N THR A 266 -14.76 -9.40 -22.72
CA THR A 266 -15.90 -9.95 -23.45
C THR A 266 -16.70 -8.88 -24.17
N THR A 267 -17.45 -9.27 -25.22
CA THR A 267 -18.30 -8.36 -26.02
C THR A 267 -19.52 -7.89 -25.25
N SER A 268 -20.03 -8.71 -24.32
CA SER A 268 -21.20 -8.41 -23.49
C SER A 268 -21.09 -9.12 -22.14
N ARG A 269 -22.04 -8.86 -21.24
CA ARG A 269 -22.18 -9.60 -19.95
C ARG A 269 -23.06 -10.82 -20.08
N ASP A 270 -23.73 -10.99 -21.21
CA ASP A 270 -24.50 -12.19 -21.53
C ASP A 270 -23.60 -13.21 -22.25
N VAL A 271 -22.63 -13.72 -21.52
CA VAL A 271 -21.68 -14.73 -21.97
C VAL A 271 -21.66 -15.90 -21.00
N ASP A 272 -21.50 -17.11 -21.54
CA ASP A 272 -21.29 -18.29 -20.73
C ASP A 272 -19.87 -18.30 -20.16
N LEU A 273 -19.72 -17.89 -18.89
CA LEU A 273 -18.42 -17.82 -18.22
C LEU A 273 -17.75 -19.18 -18.04
N ASP A 274 -18.53 -20.27 -17.89
CA ASP A 274 -17.96 -21.61 -17.86
C ASP A 274 -17.29 -21.94 -19.19
N ARG A 275 -17.93 -21.59 -20.31
CA ARG A 275 -17.36 -21.77 -21.65
C ARG A 275 -16.12 -20.89 -21.85
N VAL A 276 -16.17 -19.64 -21.44
CA VAL A 276 -15.04 -18.69 -21.54
C VAL A 276 -13.81 -19.25 -20.79
N LEU A 277 -14.00 -19.66 -19.54
CA LEU A 277 -12.89 -20.17 -18.73
C LEU A 277 -12.45 -21.57 -19.15
N PHE A 278 -13.35 -22.38 -19.67
CA PHE A 278 -12.97 -23.67 -20.28
C PHE A 278 -12.06 -23.48 -21.51
N ASP A 279 -12.41 -22.55 -22.41
CA ASP A 279 -11.60 -22.23 -23.59
C ASP A 279 -10.24 -21.63 -23.23
N ALA A 280 -10.16 -20.88 -22.09
CA ALA A 280 -8.93 -20.28 -21.56
C ALA A 280 -8.03 -21.27 -20.82
N ARG A 281 -8.47 -22.50 -20.55
CA ARG A 281 -7.64 -23.47 -19.82
C ARG A 281 -6.38 -23.81 -20.61
N SER A 282 -5.23 -23.69 -19.95
CA SER A 282 -3.99 -24.28 -20.44
C SER A 282 -4.11 -25.82 -20.38
N PRO A 283 -3.56 -26.55 -21.33
CA PRO A 283 -3.37 -27.98 -21.16
C PRO A 283 -2.58 -28.20 -19.88
N ALA A 284 -3.02 -29.13 -19.03
CA ALA A 284 -2.19 -29.55 -17.91
C ALA A 284 -0.81 -29.95 -18.47
N GLU A 285 0.26 -29.34 -18.01
CA GLU A 285 1.60 -29.90 -18.26
C GLU A 285 1.61 -31.30 -17.65
N PRO A 286 2.10 -32.31 -18.39
CA PRO A 286 2.11 -33.70 -17.96
C PRO A 286 3.00 -33.92 -16.74
#